data_30b575e09b469cf39303e38308c4b969
#
_entry.id   30b575e09b469cf39303e38308c4b969
#
_cell.length_a   1.000
_cell.length_b   1.000
_cell.length_c   1.000
_cell.angle_alpha   90.00
_cell.angle_beta   90.00
_cell.angle_gamma   90.00
#
_symmetry.space_group_name_H-M   'P 1'
#
loop_
_entity.id
_entity.type
_entity.pdbx_description
1 polymer ?
#
loop_
_entity_poly.entity_id
_entity_poly.type
_entity_poly.pdbx_seq_one_letter_code
_entity_poly.pdbx_strand_id
1 'polypeptide(L)'
;MAGFKISSFLLEHSLPSNVRQLYFGTNIQSLGTQGYPLFGRANSVEEAFVAPGNRLISSQDGVIYHGTGTNVYYIPTAIRRLVLKPMKVIGKNTVYDLPQLEEIVISEGTTTVEPYAFESCPSLKRIYVPQSVTSFAKDALYRCPDDVEILKGSTGIHHVTM
;
A
#
# COMPACT_ATOMS: atom_id res chain seq x y z
N MET A 1 -19.71 9.95 -6.96
CA MET A 1 -18.33 9.46 -6.81
C MET A 1 -17.75 9.20 -8.18
N ALA A 2 -16.63 9.79 -8.52
CA ALA A 2 -15.97 9.54 -9.80
C ALA A 2 -15.04 8.34 -9.66
N GLY A 3 -15.48 7.18 -10.15
CA GLY A 3 -14.65 6.00 -10.31
C GLY A 3 -14.04 5.96 -11.71
N PHE A 4 -12.77 5.64 -11.85
CA PHE A 4 -12.10 5.48 -13.13
C PHE A 4 -11.85 4.01 -13.43
N LYS A 5 -12.37 3.52 -14.55
CA LYS A 5 -12.26 2.12 -14.96
C LYS A 5 -11.07 1.94 -15.90
N ILE A 6 -10.14 1.09 -15.51
CA ILE A 6 -8.98 0.70 -16.33
C ILE A 6 -9.30 -0.63 -16.99
N SER A 7 -9.59 -0.61 -18.30
CA SER A 7 -9.95 -1.82 -19.07
C SER A 7 -8.82 -2.39 -19.89
N SER A 8 -7.80 -1.59 -20.16
CA SER A 8 -6.60 -1.98 -20.91
C SER A 8 -5.45 -1.02 -20.60
N PHE A 9 -4.27 -1.38 -21.01
CA PHE A 9 -3.02 -0.69 -20.77
C PHE A 9 -3.07 0.84 -21.03
N LEU A 10 -3.04 1.65 -19.98
CA LEU A 10 -2.84 3.11 -20.05
C LEU A 10 -1.85 3.53 -18.97
N LEU A 11 -0.58 3.17 -19.18
CA LEU A 11 0.48 3.40 -18.18
C LEU A 11 1.20 4.73 -18.30
N GLU A 12 0.80 5.60 -19.25
CA GLU A 12 1.55 6.83 -19.54
C GLU A 12 0.76 8.12 -19.33
N HIS A 13 -0.47 8.03 -18.81
CA HIS A 13 -1.30 9.22 -18.64
C HIS A 13 -1.56 9.52 -17.17
N SER A 14 -1.38 10.78 -16.79
CA SER A 14 -1.80 11.28 -15.49
C SER A 14 -3.31 11.11 -15.31
N LEU A 15 -3.75 10.60 -14.17
CA LEU A 15 -5.15 10.56 -13.82
C LEU A 15 -5.72 11.98 -13.64
N PRO A 16 -6.99 12.21 -13.98
CA PRO A 16 -7.68 13.43 -13.58
C PRO A 16 -7.58 13.65 -12.06
N SER A 17 -7.39 14.89 -11.64
CA SER A 17 -7.16 15.24 -10.23
C SER A 17 -8.32 14.94 -9.28
N ASN A 18 -9.51 14.63 -9.80
CA ASN A 18 -10.71 14.32 -9.03
C ASN A 18 -11.01 12.82 -8.91
N VAL A 19 -10.15 11.94 -9.42
CA VAL A 19 -10.33 10.48 -9.32
C VAL A 19 -10.05 10.03 -7.89
N ARG A 20 -11.06 9.43 -7.24
CA ARG A 20 -10.97 8.88 -5.89
C ARG A 20 -10.82 7.38 -5.86
N GLN A 21 -11.37 6.70 -6.85
CA GLN A 21 -11.39 5.24 -6.92
C GLN A 21 -10.91 4.75 -8.27
N LEU A 22 -10.09 3.69 -8.27
CA LEU A 22 -9.62 2.99 -9.46
C LEU A 22 -10.21 1.60 -9.54
N TYR A 23 -10.66 1.20 -10.72
CA TYR A 23 -11.18 -0.13 -11.00
C TYR A 23 -10.36 -0.79 -12.10
N PHE A 24 -9.65 -1.85 -11.76
CA PHE A 24 -8.90 -2.65 -12.71
C PHE A 24 -9.76 -3.81 -13.22
N GLY A 25 -9.99 -3.85 -14.54
CA GLY A 25 -10.78 -4.90 -15.18
C GLY A 25 -10.07 -6.26 -15.25
N THR A 26 -10.77 -7.26 -15.80
CA THR A 26 -10.25 -8.63 -15.93
C THR A 26 -9.20 -8.79 -17.05
N ASN A 27 -9.21 -7.91 -18.04
CA ASN A 27 -8.42 -8.04 -19.28
C ASN A 27 -7.08 -7.27 -19.24
N ILE A 28 -6.54 -7.00 -18.07
CA ILE A 28 -5.21 -6.42 -17.95
C ILE A 28 -4.18 -7.49 -18.31
N GLN A 29 -3.43 -7.25 -19.36
CA GLN A 29 -2.47 -8.23 -19.91
C GLN A 29 -1.03 -8.00 -19.46
N SER A 30 -0.72 -6.82 -18.96
CA SER A 30 0.62 -6.46 -18.49
C SER A 30 0.54 -5.39 -17.43
N LEU A 31 1.43 -5.52 -16.47
CA LEU A 31 1.66 -4.54 -15.41
C LEU A 31 3.00 -3.92 -15.70
N GLY A 32 3.11 -2.75 -16.23
CA GLY A 32 4.41 -2.11 -16.50
C GLY A 32 5.51 -2.38 -15.47
N THR A 33 6.67 -1.82 -15.65
CA THR A 33 7.83 -2.01 -14.76
C THR A 33 7.55 -1.49 -13.35
N GLN A 34 7.79 -2.34 -12.35
CA GLN A 34 7.80 -1.96 -10.93
C GLN A 34 8.71 -0.77 -10.68
N GLY A 35 8.26 0.19 -9.88
CA GLY A 35 9.13 1.20 -9.32
C GLY A 35 8.74 2.66 -9.57
N TYR A 36 7.66 2.91 -10.29
CA TYR A 36 7.10 4.25 -10.42
C TYR A 36 5.67 4.29 -9.90
N PRO A 37 5.24 5.39 -9.27
CA PRO A 37 3.84 5.55 -8.94
C PRO A 37 3.04 5.43 -10.24
N LEU A 38 2.24 4.36 -10.34
CA LEU A 38 1.24 4.23 -11.39
C LEU A 38 0.45 5.54 -11.45
N PHE A 39 0.32 6.09 -12.65
CA PHE A 39 -0.45 7.31 -12.87
C PHE A 39 0.18 8.61 -12.30
N GLY A 40 1.49 8.64 -12.06
CA GLY A 40 2.15 9.79 -11.48
C GLY A 40 1.72 10.05 -10.04
N ARG A 41 1.91 11.26 -9.57
CA ARG A 41 1.47 11.68 -8.22
C ARG A 41 -0.01 12.06 -8.23
N ALA A 42 -0.88 11.11 -8.57
CA ALA A 42 -2.33 11.32 -8.48
C ALA A 42 -2.75 11.34 -7.00
N ASN A 43 -2.64 12.49 -6.37
CA ASN A 43 -2.85 12.70 -4.94
C ASN A 43 -4.31 12.52 -4.47
N SER A 44 -5.22 12.10 -5.34
CA SER A 44 -6.65 12.01 -5.06
C SER A 44 -7.17 10.59 -4.91
N VAL A 45 -6.42 9.56 -5.32
CA VAL A 45 -6.88 8.18 -5.24
C VAL A 45 -6.81 7.68 -3.80
N GLU A 46 -7.96 7.27 -3.27
CA GLU A 46 -8.12 6.75 -1.92
C GLU A 46 -8.20 5.23 -1.89
N GLU A 47 -8.77 4.63 -2.95
CA GLU A 47 -9.01 3.19 -3.03
C GLU A 47 -8.78 2.64 -4.43
N ALA A 48 -8.33 1.39 -4.51
CA ALA A 48 -8.18 0.69 -5.76
C ALA A 48 -8.76 -0.73 -5.66
N PHE A 49 -9.45 -1.17 -6.71
CA PHE A 49 -10.15 -2.44 -6.77
C PHE A 49 -9.78 -3.21 -8.03
N VAL A 50 -9.81 -4.52 -7.93
CA VAL A 50 -9.58 -5.44 -9.05
C VAL A 50 -10.81 -6.30 -9.27
N ALA A 51 -11.26 -6.38 -10.52
CA ALA A 51 -12.39 -7.22 -10.89
C ALA A 51 -12.09 -8.70 -10.59
N PRO A 52 -13.07 -9.47 -10.07
CA PRO A 52 -12.95 -10.91 -9.91
C PRO A 52 -12.53 -11.59 -11.21
N GLY A 53 -11.61 -12.55 -11.12
CA GLY A 53 -11.10 -13.28 -12.28
C GLY A 53 -9.88 -12.65 -12.98
N ASN A 54 -9.39 -11.50 -12.52
CA ASN A 54 -8.09 -11.02 -12.97
C ASN A 54 -6.99 -11.98 -12.49
N ARG A 55 -6.07 -12.36 -13.40
CA ARG A 55 -5.00 -13.34 -13.11
C ARG A 55 -3.67 -12.70 -12.73
N LEU A 56 -3.51 -11.41 -13.01
CA LEU A 56 -2.25 -10.70 -12.82
C LEU A 56 -2.18 -9.95 -11.50
N ILE A 57 -3.32 -9.46 -11.03
CA ILE A 57 -3.41 -8.65 -9.82
C ILE A 57 -4.64 -9.01 -8.99
N SER A 58 -4.57 -8.70 -7.72
CA SER A 58 -5.69 -8.78 -6.77
C SER A 58 -5.73 -7.52 -5.91
N SER A 59 -6.87 -7.23 -5.29
CA SER A 59 -6.99 -6.13 -4.34
C SER A 59 -7.43 -6.61 -2.97
N GLN A 60 -6.91 -5.97 -1.93
CA GLN A 60 -7.38 -6.12 -0.57
C GLN A 60 -7.18 -4.79 0.16
N ASP A 61 -8.21 -4.35 0.89
CA ASP A 61 -8.21 -3.09 1.67
C ASP A 61 -7.77 -1.87 0.84
N GLY A 62 -8.18 -1.83 -0.44
CA GLY A 62 -7.87 -0.75 -1.37
C GLY A 62 -6.45 -0.79 -1.97
N VAL A 63 -5.63 -1.76 -1.61
CA VAL A 63 -4.26 -1.95 -2.10
C VAL A 63 -4.23 -3.04 -3.18
N ILE A 64 -3.42 -2.85 -4.20
CA ILE A 64 -3.25 -3.81 -5.30
C ILE A 64 -1.98 -4.62 -5.08
N TYR A 65 -2.11 -5.92 -5.24
CA TYR A 65 -1.03 -6.91 -5.11
C TYR A 65 -0.82 -7.67 -6.41
N HIS A 66 0.40 -8.16 -6.64
CA HIS A 66 0.70 -9.06 -7.76
C HIS A 66 0.03 -10.41 -7.60
N GLY A 67 -0.79 -10.80 -8.55
CA GLY A 67 -1.45 -12.09 -8.60
C GLY A 67 -2.23 -12.41 -7.34
N THR A 68 -2.05 -13.62 -6.83
CA THR A 68 -2.54 -14.06 -5.51
C THR A 68 -1.51 -13.83 -4.41
N GLY A 69 -0.37 -13.25 -4.79
CA GLY A 69 0.76 -13.04 -3.89
C GLY A 69 0.61 -11.89 -2.93
N THR A 70 1.66 -11.67 -2.18
CA THR A 70 1.75 -10.63 -1.15
C THR A 70 2.58 -9.42 -1.58
N ASN A 71 3.22 -9.47 -2.76
CA ASN A 71 3.99 -8.35 -3.26
C ASN A 71 3.06 -7.20 -3.65
N VAL A 72 3.27 -6.06 -3.04
CA VAL A 72 2.50 -4.84 -3.33
C VAL A 72 2.82 -4.38 -4.75
N TYR A 73 1.76 -4.09 -5.51
CA TYR A 73 1.85 -3.53 -6.84
C TYR A 73 1.53 -2.03 -6.85
N TYR A 74 0.48 -1.63 -6.16
CA TYR A 74 0.06 -0.23 -6.08
C TYR A 74 -0.63 0.08 -4.76
N ILE A 75 -0.27 1.19 -4.15
CA ILE A 75 -0.92 1.78 -2.99
C ILE A 75 -1.50 3.12 -3.40
N PRO A 76 -2.79 3.38 -3.14
CA PRO A 76 -3.40 4.69 -3.42
C PRO A 76 -2.68 5.83 -2.72
N THR A 77 -2.39 6.91 -3.44
CA THR A 77 -1.55 8.01 -2.93
C THR A 77 -2.21 8.86 -1.86
N ALA A 78 -3.54 8.90 -1.81
CA ALA A 78 -4.30 9.64 -0.80
C ALA A 78 -4.73 8.77 0.40
N ILE A 79 -4.22 7.55 0.51
CA ILE A 79 -4.49 6.67 1.65
C ILE A 79 -3.93 7.26 2.94
N ARG A 80 -4.73 7.26 4.00
CA ARG A 80 -4.30 7.71 5.34
C ARG A 80 -3.95 6.55 6.27
N ARG A 81 -4.61 5.41 6.07
CA ARG A 81 -4.38 4.19 6.84
C ARG A 81 -4.15 3.03 5.88
N LEU A 82 -3.01 2.39 6.01
CA LEU A 82 -2.60 1.26 5.17
C LEU A 82 -2.64 -0.03 5.99
N VAL A 83 -3.39 -1.02 5.53
CA VAL A 83 -3.37 -2.39 6.07
C VAL A 83 -2.68 -3.28 5.04
N LEU A 84 -1.52 -3.80 5.39
CA LEU A 84 -0.77 -4.71 4.52
C LEU A 84 -1.25 -6.15 4.71
N LYS A 85 -1.41 -6.90 3.61
CA LYS A 85 -1.62 -8.35 3.66
C LYS A 85 -0.51 -9.03 4.46
N PRO A 86 -0.77 -10.21 5.05
CA PRO A 86 0.30 -11.03 5.59
C PRO A 86 1.36 -11.31 4.53
N MET A 87 2.57 -10.83 4.74
CA MET A 87 3.73 -11.10 3.88
C MET A 87 4.92 -11.43 4.77
N LYS A 88 5.64 -12.49 4.45
CA LYS A 88 6.75 -12.95 5.31
C LYS A 88 7.81 -11.86 5.49
N VAL A 89 8.11 -11.12 4.44
CA VAL A 89 9.10 -10.05 4.43
C VAL A 89 8.49 -8.80 3.81
N ILE A 90 8.56 -7.67 4.50
CA ILE A 90 8.30 -6.34 3.93
C ILE A 90 9.65 -5.82 3.45
N GLY A 91 9.83 -5.88 2.13
CA GLY A 91 11.08 -5.51 1.48
C GLY A 91 11.23 -4.01 1.25
N LYS A 92 12.39 -3.62 0.77
CA LYS A 92 12.73 -2.24 0.42
C LYS A 92 11.67 -1.61 -0.50
N ASN A 93 11.29 -0.37 -0.22
CA ASN A 93 10.34 0.44 -1.01
C ASN A 93 8.95 -0.20 -1.18
N THR A 94 8.55 -1.10 -0.28
CA THR A 94 7.19 -1.65 -0.27
C THR A 94 6.15 -0.54 -0.09
N VAL A 95 6.45 0.44 0.76
CA VAL A 95 5.64 1.64 0.97
C VAL A 95 6.52 2.86 0.67
N TYR A 96 6.20 3.58 -0.39
CA TYR A 96 7.05 4.64 -0.90
C TYR A 96 6.24 5.87 -1.34
N ASP A 97 6.70 7.06 -0.94
CA ASP A 97 6.19 8.38 -1.37
C ASP A 97 4.67 8.55 -1.18
N LEU A 98 4.19 8.27 0.03
CA LEU A 98 2.78 8.42 0.42
C LEU A 98 2.61 9.62 1.36
N PRO A 99 2.34 10.82 0.83
CA PRO A 99 2.40 12.06 1.59
C PRO A 99 1.30 12.20 2.65
N GLN A 100 0.18 11.49 2.51
CA GLN A 100 -0.96 11.56 3.42
C GLN A 100 -1.06 10.37 4.39
N LEU A 101 -0.18 9.39 4.26
CA LEU A 101 -0.21 8.18 5.08
C LEU A 101 0.12 8.51 6.55
N GLU A 102 -0.81 8.20 7.44
CA GLU A 102 -0.69 8.44 8.87
C GLU A 102 -0.47 7.16 9.68
N GLU A 103 -1.02 6.06 9.23
CA GLU A 103 -0.96 4.78 9.95
C GLU A 103 -0.65 3.60 9.02
N ILE A 104 0.22 2.71 9.48
CA ILE A 104 0.51 1.41 8.84
C ILE A 104 0.15 0.30 9.81
N VAL A 105 -0.59 -0.70 9.33
CA VAL A 105 -0.88 -1.94 10.04
C VAL A 105 -0.17 -3.09 9.33
N ILE A 106 0.78 -3.68 10.01
CA ILE A 106 1.46 -4.90 9.56
C ILE A 106 0.66 -6.09 10.07
N SER A 107 0.27 -6.99 9.18
CA SER A 107 -0.50 -8.17 9.55
C SER A 107 0.35 -9.29 10.17
N GLU A 108 -0.27 -10.10 11.01
CA GLU A 108 0.33 -11.32 11.55
C GLU A 108 0.83 -12.24 10.43
N GLY A 109 1.92 -12.95 10.68
CA GLY A 109 2.64 -13.75 9.69
C GLY A 109 3.82 -13.03 9.03
N THR A 110 3.90 -11.70 9.18
CA THR A 110 5.11 -10.95 8.81
C THR A 110 6.19 -11.19 9.85
N THR A 111 7.39 -11.56 9.41
CA THR A 111 8.53 -11.84 10.29
C THR A 111 9.64 -10.80 10.22
N THR A 112 9.77 -10.16 9.06
CA THR A 112 10.90 -9.27 8.79
C THR A 112 10.45 -7.98 8.10
N VAL A 113 10.97 -6.86 8.59
CA VAL A 113 10.88 -5.55 7.94
C VAL A 113 12.30 -5.12 7.58
N GLU A 114 12.58 -5.02 6.29
CA GLU A 114 13.89 -4.71 5.76
C GLU A 114 14.24 -3.21 5.82
N PRO A 115 15.52 -2.86 5.62
CA PRO A 115 15.93 -1.47 5.43
C PRO A 115 15.14 -0.78 4.31
N TYR A 116 14.75 0.47 4.53
CA TYR A 116 13.99 1.29 3.56
C TYR A 116 12.63 0.70 3.14
N ALA A 117 12.04 -0.15 3.97
CA ALA A 117 10.72 -0.74 3.71
C ALA A 117 9.61 0.32 3.61
N PHE A 118 9.73 1.36 4.43
CA PHE A 118 8.85 2.52 4.47
C PHE A 118 9.67 3.78 4.20
N GLU A 119 9.48 4.39 3.04
CA GLU A 119 10.29 5.53 2.62
C GLU A 119 9.41 6.71 2.19
N SER A 120 9.83 7.91 2.58
CA SER A 120 9.21 9.18 2.16
C SER A 120 7.70 9.27 2.49
N CYS A 121 7.34 8.94 3.74
CA CYS A 121 5.99 9.08 4.27
C CYS A 121 5.95 10.19 5.34
N PRO A 122 5.91 11.48 4.95
CA PRO A 122 6.13 12.60 5.86
C PRO A 122 5.02 12.83 6.89
N SER A 123 3.83 12.24 6.69
CA SER A 123 2.71 12.35 7.62
C SER A 123 2.55 11.13 8.53
N LEU A 124 3.45 10.16 8.45
CA LEU A 124 3.36 8.92 9.21
C LEU A 124 3.51 9.17 10.71
N LYS A 125 2.54 8.66 11.48
CA LYS A 125 2.46 8.83 12.93
C LYS A 125 2.65 7.51 13.68
N ARG A 126 2.11 6.41 13.14
CA ARG A 126 2.07 5.12 13.84
C ARG A 126 2.29 3.93 12.91
N ILE A 127 2.97 2.93 13.44
CA ILE A 127 3.07 1.60 12.83
C ILE A 127 2.66 0.57 13.87
N TYR A 128 1.63 -0.21 13.55
CA TYR A 128 1.21 -1.35 14.35
C TYR A 128 1.97 -2.59 13.88
N VAL A 129 2.83 -3.10 14.75
CA VAL A 129 3.75 -4.21 14.47
C VAL A 129 3.27 -5.44 15.23
N PRO A 130 2.92 -6.55 14.55
CA PRO A 130 2.45 -7.77 15.21
C PRO A 130 3.58 -8.49 15.94
N GLN A 131 3.21 -9.44 16.80
CA GLN A 131 4.20 -10.22 17.56
C GLN A 131 5.07 -11.11 16.67
N SER A 132 4.56 -11.49 15.50
CA SER A 132 5.30 -12.32 14.53
C SER A 132 6.55 -11.63 13.97
N VAL A 133 6.65 -10.29 14.01
CA VAL A 133 7.81 -9.56 13.53
C VAL A 133 8.97 -9.70 14.52
N THR A 134 9.98 -10.45 14.11
CA THR A 134 11.20 -10.69 14.89
C THR A 134 12.38 -9.82 14.47
N SER A 135 12.35 -9.27 13.27
CA SER A 135 13.37 -8.38 12.72
C SER A 135 12.75 -7.11 12.14
N PHE A 136 13.11 -5.97 12.68
CA PHE A 136 12.70 -4.65 12.19
C PHE A 136 13.95 -3.79 12.03
N ALA A 137 14.29 -3.45 10.78
CA ALA A 137 15.52 -2.71 10.49
C ALA A 137 15.47 -1.29 11.05
N LYS A 138 16.60 -0.79 11.56
CA LYS A 138 16.70 0.56 12.15
C LYS A 138 16.40 1.67 11.16
N ASP A 139 16.74 1.45 9.90
CA ASP A 139 16.56 2.35 8.77
C ASP A 139 15.37 1.97 7.89
N ALA A 140 14.44 1.18 8.43
CA ALA A 140 13.18 0.86 7.74
C ALA A 140 12.35 2.11 7.42
N LEU A 141 12.44 3.15 8.25
CA LEU A 141 11.70 4.41 8.17
C LEU A 141 12.55 5.54 7.58
N TYR A 142 13.00 5.37 6.36
CA TYR A 142 13.83 6.38 5.71
C TYR A 142 13.01 7.58 5.22
N ARG A 143 13.42 8.80 5.56
CA ARG A 143 12.69 10.05 5.25
C ARG A 143 11.24 10.06 5.76
N CYS A 144 10.98 9.38 6.84
CA CYS A 144 9.76 9.50 7.64
C CYS A 144 10.04 10.37 8.87
N PRO A 145 9.02 10.83 9.62
CA PRO A 145 9.22 11.57 10.87
C PRO A 145 10.00 10.75 11.90
N ASP A 146 10.84 11.40 12.68
CA ASP A 146 11.64 10.74 13.73
C ASP A 146 10.81 10.31 14.94
N ASP A 147 9.60 10.85 15.08
CA ASP A 147 8.67 10.61 16.20
C ASP A 147 7.58 9.59 15.88
N VAL A 148 7.75 8.77 14.83
CA VAL A 148 6.80 7.70 14.51
C VAL A 148 6.70 6.71 15.66
N GLU A 149 5.50 6.51 16.19
CA GLU A 149 5.22 5.50 17.21
C GLU A 149 5.22 4.08 16.63
N ILE A 150 6.08 3.22 17.13
CA ILE A 150 6.10 1.78 16.78
C ILE A 150 5.40 1.01 17.90
N LEU A 151 4.17 0.55 17.63
CA LEU A 151 3.31 -0.14 18.57
C LEU A 151 3.44 -1.66 18.40
N LYS A 152 4.40 -2.25 19.09
CA LYS A 152 4.73 -3.68 19.00
C LYS A 152 3.72 -4.53 19.79
N GLY A 153 3.32 -5.64 19.18
CA GLY A 153 2.34 -6.56 19.75
C GLY A 153 0.89 -6.10 19.60
N SER A 154 0.67 -5.01 18.87
CA SER A 154 -0.67 -4.48 18.59
C SER A 154 -1.14 -4.90 17.20
N THR A 155 -2.36 -5.38 17.10
CA THR A 155 -2.99 -5.74 15.82
C THR A 155 -3.59 -4.54 15.09
N GLY A 156 -3.56 -3.35 15.68
CA GLY A 156 -4.18 -2.15 15.12
C GLY A 156 -5.70 -2.26 14.94
N ILE A 157 -6.31 -3.31 15.49
CA ILE A 157 -7.76 -3.48 15.50
C ILE A 157 -8.28 -2.69 16.69
N HIS A 158 -8.74 -1.49 16.43
CA HIS A 158 -9.60 -0.81 17.41
C HIS A 158 -10.94 -1.54 17.39
N HIS A 159 -11.27 -2.24 18.49
CA HIS A 159 -12.65 -2.62 18.74
C HIS A 159 -13.47 -1.32 18.78
N VAL A 160 -14.21 -1.08 17.70
CA VAL A 160 -15.29 -0.11 17.75
C VAL A 160 -16.34 -0.76 18.65
N THR A 161 -16.33 -0.42 19.92
CA THR A 161 -17.47 -0.66 20.81
C THR A 161 -18.61 0.17 20.24
N MET A 162 -19.55 -0.53 19.63
CA MET A 162 -20.85 0.08 19.33
C MET A 162 -21.58 0.41 20.61
#